data_734fbc984b4709638e21f5e20af30d72
#
_entry.id   734fbc984b4709638e21f5e20af30d72
#
_cell.length_a   1.000
_cell.length_b   1.000
_cell.length_c   1.000
_cell.angle_alpha   90.00
_cell.angle_beta   90.00
_cell.angle_gamma   90.00
#
_symmetry.space_group_name_H-M   'P 1'
#
loop_
_entity.id
_entity.type
_entity.pdbx_description
1 polymer ?
#
loop_
_entity_poly.entity_id
_entity_poly.type
_entity_poly.pdbx_seq_one_letter_code
_entity_poly.pdbx_strand_id
1 'polypeptide(L)'
;LDEADRMLDMGFEPQIQKIVRQIRPDRQTLLWSATWPREVERIASQFLTNPYRTIIGSQELKANHDIKQHVAVVNDHEKFPRLLQVMQAEMNQEGGSKVLIFVETKRNADNITRMLRQDGWPALSIHGDKEQRERDWVLAQFKSSQSPIMVATDVAARGLGKAPAPS
;
A
#
# COMPACT_ATOMS: atom_id res chain seq x y z
N LEU A 1 8.49 -9.38 13.15
CA LEU A 1 8.00 -9.47 11.77
C LEU A 1 6.64 -8.77 11.72
N ASP A 2 6.56 -7.68 11.00
CA ASP A 2 5.32 -6.94 10.77
C ASP A 2 4.88 -7.14 9.32
N GLU A 3 3.57 -7.25 9.07
CA GLU A 3 2.99 -7.57 7.77
C GLU A 3 3.59 -8.86 7.15
N ALA A 4 3.60 -9.95 7.94
CA ALA A 4 4.27 -11.21 7.56
C ALA A 4 3.69 -11.83 6.27
N ASP A 5 2.38 -11.75 6.05
CA ASP A 5 1.74 -12.16 4.81
C ASP A 5 2.35 -11.46 3.59
N ARG A 6 2.58 -10.18 3.69
CA ARG A 6 3.14 -9.39 2.61
C ARG A 6 4.62 -9.64 2.38
N MET A 7 5.38 -9.88 3.46
CA MET A 7 6.79 -10.28 3.31
C MET A 7 6.92 -11.55 2.47
N LEU A 8 5.96 -12.47 2.62
CA LEU A 8 5.88 -13.70 1.83
C LEU A 8 5.50 -13.46 0.38
N ASP A 9 4.44 -12.67 0.15
CA ASP A 9 4.00 -12.30 -1.20
C ASP A 9 5.14 -11.66 -2.02
N MET A 10 6.02 -10.93 -1.35
CA MET A 10 7.19 -10.30 -1.96
C MET A 10 8.42 -11.22 -2.06
N GLY A 11 8.32 -12.47 -1.63
CA GLY A 11 9.40 -13.45 -1.68
C GLY A 11 10.55 -13.20 -0.71
N PHE A 12 10.33 -12.50 0.40
CA PHE A 12 11.38 -12.17 1.39
C PHE A 12 11.71 -13.31 2.37
N GLU A 13 11.08 -14.47 2.24
CA GLU A 13 11.35 -15.61 3.12
C GLU A 13 12.84 -15.93 3.25
N PRO A 14 13.65 -16.02 2.17
CA PRO A 14 15.08 -16.33 2.29
C PRO A 14 15.87 -15.25 3.05
N GLN A 15 15.52 -13.98 2.89
CA GLN A 15 16.16 -12.88 3.59
C GLN A 15 15.83 -12.89 5.08
N ILE A 16 14.56 -13.13 5.42
CA ILE A 16 14.10 -13.26 6.82
C ILE A 16 14.84 -14.43 7.49
N GLN A 17 14.94 -15.58 6.83
CA GLN A 17 15.68 -16.74 7.36
C GLN A 17 17.15 -16.42 7.63
N LYS A 18 17.82 -15.70 6.70
CA LYS A 18 19.23 -15.29 6.89
C LYS A 18 19.39 -14.37 8.10
N ILE A 19 18.48 -13.42 8.30
CA ILE A 19 18.51 -12.49 9.44
C ILE A 19 18.28 -13.25 10.74
N VAL A 20 17.24 -14.05 10.80
CA VAL A 20 16.85 -14.78 12.02
C VAL A 20 17.92 -15.76 12.49
N ARG A 21 18.66 -16.39 11.57
CA ARG A 21 19.78 -17.29 11.89
C ARG A 21 20.97 -16.57 12.54
N GLN A 22 21.08 -15.25 12.40
CA GLN A 22 22.16 -14.45 13.00
C GLN A 22 21.76 -13.87 14.36
N ILE A 23 20.51 -13.98 14.74
CA ILE A 23 19.99 -13.49 16.02
C ILE A 23 20.10 -14.60 17.06
N ARG A 24 20.37 -14.24 18.31
CA ARG A 24 20.47 -15.19 19.45
C ARG A 24 19.26 -16.12 19.50
N PRO A 25 19.45 -17.40 19.89
CA PRO A 25 18.37 -18.38 19.96
C PRO A 25 17.31 -18.02 21.03
N ASP A 26 17.70 -17.34 22.10
CA ASP A 26 16.83 -16.93 23.21
C ASP A 26 16.10 -15.61 22.97
N ARG A 27 16.02 -15.16 21.71
CA ARG A 27 15.26 -13.98 21.32
C ARG A 27 13.77 -14.12 21.59
N GLN A 28 13.10 -13.01 21.80
CA GLN A 28 11.65 -12.90 21.66
C GLN A 28 11.30 -12.55 20.22
N THR A 29 10.43 -13.34 19.59
CA THR A 29 9.94 -13.07 18.24
C THR A 29 8.47 -12.70 18.30
N LEU A 30 8.13 -11.53 17.76
CA LEU A 30 6.76 -11.07 17.55
C LEU A 30 6.46 -11.10 16.06
N LEU A 31 5.26 -11.59 15.70
CA LEU A 31 4.81 -11.68 14.33
C LEU A 31 3.39 -11.10 14.21
N TRP A 32 3.21 -10.16 13.31
CA TRP A 32 1.94 -9.53 12.99
C TRP A 32 1.58 -9.78 11.53
N SER A 33 0.31 -10.10 11.28
CA SER A 33 -0.19 -10.33 9.93
C SER A 33 -1.67 -9.97 9.84
N ALA A 34 -2.07 -9.36 8.74
CA ALA A 34 -3.47 -9.03 8.48
C ALA A 34 -4.26 -10.27 8.03
N THR A 35 -3.60 -11.19 7.32
CA THR A 35 -4.17 -12.45 6.85
C THR A 35 -3.39 -13.64 7.40
N TRP A 36 -4.02 -14.83 7.45
CA TRP A 36 -3.39 -16.01 8.02
C TRP A 36 -3.50 -17.24 7.09
N PRO A 37 -2.97 -17.15 5.85
CA PRO A 37 -2.89 -18.29 4.95
C PRO A 37 -1.89 -19.33 5.47
N ARG A 38 -1.92 -20.54 4.90
CA ARG A 38 -1.04 -21.66 5.32
C ARG A 38 0.45 -21.30 5.22
N GLU A 39 0.84 -20.48 4.30
CA GLU A 39 2.21 -20.00 4.11
C GLU A 39 2.68 -19.14 5.29
N VAL A 40 1.84 -18.24 5.79
CA VAL A 40 2.13 -17.43 7.00
C VAL A 40 2.22 -18.34 8.23
N GLU A 41 1.32 -19.31 8.38
CA GLU A 41 1.34 -20.27 9.48
C GLU A 41 2.62 -21.12 9.47
N ARG A 42 3.08 -21.56 8.29
CA ARG A 42 4.34 -22.28 8.12
C ARG A 42 5.55 -21.44 8.56
N ILE A 43 5.60 -20.17 8.19
CA ILE A 43 6.67 -19.25 8.62
C ILE A 43 6.60 -18.96 10.11
N ALA A 44 5.41 -18.73 10.63
CA ALA A 44 5.22 -18.53 12.06
C ALA A 44 5.77 -19.73 12.85
N SER A 45 5.48 -20.96 12.43
CA SER A 45 5.98 -22.18 13.08
C SER A 45 7.51 -22.35 13.02
N GLN A 46 8.17 -21.79 12.01
CA GLN A 46 9.63 -21.83 11.90
C GLN A 46 10.35 -20.80 12.79
N PHE A 47 9.74 -19.66 13.03
CA PHE A 47 10.42 -18.54 13.70
C PHE A 47 9.95 -18.29 15.13
N LEU A 48 8.78 -18.81 15.50
CA LEU A 48 8.20 -18.67 16.83
C LEU A 48 8.38 -19.94 17.64
N THR A 49 8.75 -19.79 18.90
CA THR A 49 8.87 -20.90 19.86
C THR A 49 7.76 -20.76 20.89
N ASN A 50 6.84 -21.71 20.93
CA ASN A 50 5.70 -21.73 21.86
C ASN A 50 4.94 -20.39 21.91
N PRO A 51 4.42 -19.89 20.77
CA PRO A 51 3.82 -18.56 20.70
C PRO A 51 2.41 -18.53 21.29
N TYR A 52 2.04 -17.37 21.83
CA TYR A 52 0.64 -17.01 22.04
C TYR A 52 0.05 -16.48 20.75
N ARG A 53 -1.06 -17.06 20.28
CA ARG A 53 -1.80 -16.57 19.12
C ARG A 53 -2.98 -15.73 19.61
N THR A 54 -2.97 -14.44 19.25
CA THR A 54 -4.07 -13.51 19.54
C THR A 54 -4.72 -13.09 18.22
N ILE A 55 -6.04 -13.22 18.14
CA ILE A 55 -6.83 -12.83 16.98
C ILE A 55 -7.67 -11.61 17.37
N ILE A 56 -7.51 -10.53 16.61
CA ILE A 56 -8.29 -9.30 16.78
C ILE A 56 -9.21 -9.17 15.56
N GLY A 57 -10.52 -9.19 15.80
CA GLY A 57 -11.52 -9.17 14.73
C GLY A 57 -11.90 -10.54 14.20
N SER A 58 -12.23 -10.64 12.92
CA SER A 58 -12.63 -11.89 12.24
C SER A 58 -11.50 -12.38 11.34
N GLN A 59 -11.32 -13.71 11.23
CA GLN A 59 -10.42 -14.32 10.24
C GLN A 59 -10.99 -14.25 8.80
N GLU A 60 -12.28 -14.02 8.68
CA GLU A 60 -12.90 -13.85 7.36
C GLU A 60 -12.60 -12.46 6.82
N LEU A 61 -12.18 -12.40 5.57
CA LEU A 61 -12.06 -11.15 4.81
C LEU A 61 -13.47 -10.59 4.61
N LYS A 62 -13.85 -9.61 5.43
CA LYS A 62 -15.11 -8.89 5.27
C LYS A 62 -14.84 -7.57 4.56
N ALA A 63 -15.65 -7.28 3.54
CA ALA A 63 -15.65 -5.97 2.93
C ALA A 63 -16.00 -4.92 4.01
N ASN A 64 -15.25 -3.82 4.05
CA ASN A 64 -15.63 -2.70 4.91
C ASN A 64 -16.88 -2.04 4.33
N HIS A 65 -17.98 -2.08 5.06
CA HIS A 65 -19.27 -1.53 4.62
C HIS A 65 -19.28 0.00 4.52
N ASP A 66 -18.33 0.67 5.14
CA ASP A 66 -18.16 2.13 5.03
C ASP A 66 -17.47 2.55 3.72
N ILE A 67 -16.95 1.57 2.96
CA ILE A 67 -16.29 1.79 1.67
C ILE A 67 -17.23 1.43 0.54
N LYS A 68 -17.58 2.43 -0.28
CA LYS A 68 -18.35 2.21 -1.50
C LYS A 68 -17.41 1.71 -2.60
N GLN A 69 -17.64 0.48 -3.08
CA GLN A 69 -16.82 -0.13 -4.11
C GLN A 69 -17.53 -0.07 -5.47
N HIS A 70 -16.79 0.33 -6.51
CA HIS A 70 -17.23 0.30 -7.89
C HIS A 70 -16.25 -0.54 -8.70
N VAL A 71 -16.76 -1.56 -9.40
CA VAL A 71 -15.96 -2.41 -10.27
C VAL A 71 -16.38 -2.19 -11.71
N ALA A 72 -15.41 -1.95 -12.59
CA ALA A 72 -15.63 -1.85 -14.02
C ALA A 72 -14.67 -2.79 -14.75
N VAL A 73 -15.21 -3.63 -15.62
CA VAL A 73 -14.44 -4.48 -16.52
C VAL A 73 -14.25 -3.71 -17.82
N VAL A 74 -13.01 -3.37 -18.13
CA VAL A 74 -12.65 -2.53 -19.29
C VAL A 74 -11.40 -3.07 -19.97
N ASN A 75 -11.22 -2.77 -21.25
CA ASN A 75 -9.98 -3.07 -21.96
C ASN A 75 -8.87 -2.10 -21.57
N ASP A 76 -7.61 -2.45 -21.84
CA ASP A 76 -6.46 -1.62 -21.44
C ASP A 76 -6.49 -0.19 -21.99
N HIS A 77 -6.94 -0.02 -23.23
CA HIS A 77 -7.07 1.31 -23.86
C HIS A 77 -8.20 2.18 -23.29
N GLU A 78 -9.16 1.57 -22.59
CA GLU A 78 -10.28 2.27 -21.95
C GLU A 78 -9.99 2.68 -20.51
N LYS A 79 -8.92 2.11 -19.88
CA LYS A 79 -8.59 2.37 -18.47
C LYS A 79 -8.34 3.84 -18.18
N PHE A 80 -7.52 4.50 -18.99
CA PHE A 80 -7.17 5.90 -18.76
C PHE A 80 -8.35 6.86 -19.00
N PRO A 81 -9.11 6.78 -20.12
CA PRO A 81 -10.34 7.56 -20.29
C PRO A 81 -11.34 7.34 -19.13
N ARG A 82 -11.48 6.10 -18.67
CA ARG A 82 -12.37 5.78 -17.54
C ARG A 82 -11.87 6.39 -16.23
N LEU A 83 -10.56 6.36 -15.98
CA LEU A 83 -9.95 7.03 -14.83
C LEU A 83 -10.29 8.53 -14.82
N LEU A 84 -10.14 9.21 -15.95
CA LEU A 84 -10.45 10.65 -16.06
C LEU A 84 -11.92 10.94 -15.75
N GLN A 85 -12.85 10.12 -16.24
CA GLN A 85 -14.28 10.26 -15.93
C GLN A 85 -14.56 10.14 -14.43
N VAL A 86 -13.98 9.13 -13.77
CA VAL A 86 -14.15 8.93 -12.33
C VAL A 86 -13.54 10.09 -11.56
N MET A 87 -12.34 10.52 -11.91
CA MET A 87 -11.66 11.65 -11.25
C MET A 87 -12.47 12.94 -11.39
N GLN A 88 -13.01 13.22 -12.57
CA GLN A 88 -13.82 14.42 -12.81
C GLN A 88 -15.10 14.40 -11.97
N ALA A 89 -15.74 13.24 -11.84
CA ALA A 89 -16.93 13.08 -11.02
C ALA A 89 -16.64 13.29 -9.52
N GLU A 90 -15.54 12.70 -9.02
CA GLU A 90 -15.19 12.76 -7.60
C GLU A 90 -14.60 14.11 -7.16
N MET A 91 -13.82 14.76 -8.01
CA MET A 91 -13.18 16.03 -7.66
C MET A 91 -14.09 17.27 -7.82
N ASN A 92 -15.20 17.11 -8.52
CA ASN A 92 -16.23 18.17 -8.61
C ASN A 92 -17.19 18.20 -7.39
N GLN A 93 -17.01 17.28 -6.44
CA GLN A 93 -17.82 17.31 -5.22
C GLN A 93 -17.34 18.41 -4.27
N GLU A 94 -18.29 19.06 -3.59
CA GLU A 94 -17.99 20.07 -2.58
C GLU A 94 -17.16 19.48 -1.43
N GLY A 95 -15.97 20.06 -1.20
CA GLY A 95 -15.09 19.65 -0.11
C GLY A 95 -13.70 19.15 -0.51
N GLY A 96 -13.41 19.02 -1.81
CA GLY A 96 -12.08 18.70 -2.33
C GLY A 96 -11.63 17.27 -1.99
N SER A 97 -12.04 16.30 -2.78
CA SER A 97 -11.64 14.90 -2.61
C SER A 97 -10.17 14.68 -2.92
N LYS A 98 -9.50 13.82 -2.14
CA LYS A 98 -8.18 13.31 -2.47
C LYS A 98 -8.32 12.00 -3.24
N VAL A 99 -7.52 11.85 -4.30
CA VAL A 99 -7.54 10.66 -5.16
C VAL A 99 -6.21 9.92 -5.05
N LEU A 100 -6.26 8.67 -4.64
CA LEU A 100 -5.12 7.77 -4.61
C LEU A 100 -5.30 6.71 -5.69
N ILE A 101 -4.35 6.66 -6.64
CA ILE A 101 -4.39 5.75 -7.78
C ILE A 101 -3.31 4.69 -7.57
N PHE A 102 -3.71 3.44 -7.43
CA PHE A 102 -2.79 2.32 -7.35
C PHE A 102 -2.48 1.76 -8.72
N VAL A 103 -1.19 1.49 -8.96
CA VAL A 103 -0.70 0.88 -10.19
C VAL A 103 0.31 -0.21 -9.90
N GLU A 104 0.39 -1.17 -10.81
CA GLU A 104 1.21 -2.37 -10.63
C GLU A 104 2.72 -2.07 -10.68
N THR A 105 3.16 -1.18 -11.57
CA THR A 105 4.58 -0.92 -11.81
C THR A 105 4.98 0.53 -11.60
N LYS A 106 6.24 0.77 -11.21
CA LYS A 106 6.86 2.09 -11.07
C LYS A 106 6.77 2.89 -12.38
N ARG A 107 6.99 2.23 -13.51
CA ARG A 107 6.91 2.82 -14.85
C ARG A 107 5.50 3.31 -15.17
N ASN A 108 4.48 2.54 -14.81
CA ASN A 108 3.10 2.95 -14.96
C ASN A 108 2.75 4.12 -14.04
N ALA A 109 3.30 4.17 -12.82
CA ALA A 109 3.11 5.29 -11.91
C ALA A 109 3.59 6.61 -12.55
N ASP A 110 4.80 6.64 -13.09
CA ASP A 110 5.33 7.83 -13.75
C ASP A 110 4.60 8.17 -15.05
N ASN A 111 4.21 7.16 -15.83
CA ASN A 111 3.51 7.37 -17.08
C ASN A 111 2.12 7.99 -16.86
N ILE A 112 1.32 7.41 -15.97
CA ILE A 112 -0.02 7.92 -15.64
C ILE A 112 0.09 9.31 -15.02
N THR A 113 1.06 9.56 -14.15
CA THR A 113 1.29 10.90 -13.57
C THR A 113 1.58 11.93 -14.65
N ARG A 114 2.41 11.58 -15.63
CA ARG A 114 2.72 12.48 -16.77
C ARG A 114 1.49 12.78 -17.61
N MET A 115 0.70 11.75 -17.95
CA MET A 115 -0.53 11.92 -18.71
C MET A 115 -1.53 12.82 -17.97
N LEU A 116 -1.74 12.57 -16.66
CA LEU A 116 -2.61 13.41 -15.83
C LEU A 116 -2.15 14.87 -15.79
N ARG A 117 -0.84 15.12 -15.69
CA ARG A 117 -0.29 16.48 -15.71
C ARG A 117 -0.46 17.17 -17.06
N GLN A 118 -0.35 16.43 -18.17
CA GLN A 118 -0.62 16.95 -19.51
C GLN A 118 -2.08 17.39 -19.67
N ASP A 119 -3.00 16.70 -19.00
CA ASP A 119 -4.42 17.05 -18.96
C ASP A 119 -4.75 18.11 -17.88
N GLY A 120 -3.73 18.70 -17.23
CA GLY A 120 -3.90 19.78 -16.26
C GLY A 120 -4.17 19.31 -14.82
N TRP A 121 -4.12 18.01 -14.53
CA TRP A 121 -4.34 17.49 -13.18
C TRP A 121 -3.09 17.61 -12.31
N PRO A 122 -3.19 18.12 -11.05
CA PRO A 122 -2.06 18.24 -10.15
C PRO A 122 -1.73 16.87 -9.52
N ALA A 123 -1.12 15.98 -10.31
CA ALA A 123 -0.78 14.62 -9.89
C ALA A 123 0.71 14.47 -9.55
N LEU A 124 1.00 13.67 -8.54
CA LEU A 124 2.35 13.27 -8.12
C LEU A 124 2.46 11.75 -8.07
N SER A 125 3.64 11.20 -8.41
CA SER A 125 3.91 9.77 -8.28
C SER A 125 4.78 9.46 -7.07
N ILE A 126 4.52 8.28 -6.46
CA ILE A 126 5.33 7.73 -5.39
C ILE A 126 5.62 6.24 -5.64
N HIS A 127 6.89 5.86 -5.65
CA HIS A 127 7.34 4.48 -5.82
C HIS A 127 8.78 4.30 -5.32
N GLY A 128 9.25 3.05 -5.26
CA GLY A 128 10.53 2.69 -4.64
C GLY A 128 11.79 3.22 -5.31
N ASP A 129 11.73 3.69 -6.56
CA ASP A 129 12.92 4.28 -7.24
C ASP A 129 13.10 5.77 -6.92
N LYS A 130 12.13 6.40 -6.25
CA LYS A 130 12.26 7.78 -5.80
C LYS A 130 13.07 7.85 -4.51
N GLU A 131 13.88 8.89 -4.38
CA GLU A 131 14.62 9.15 -3.15
C GLU A 131 13.68 9.38 -1.95
N GLN A 132 14.15 9.08 -0.73
CA GLN A 132 13.33 9.24 0.46
C GLN A 132 12.80 10.67 0.61
N ARG A 133 13.63 11.67 0.36
CA ARG A 133 13.23 13.10 0.42
C ARG A 133 12.11 13.44 -0.55
N GLU A 134 12.15 12.88 -1.76
CA GLU A 134 11.10 13.08 -2.77
C GLU A 134 9.79 12.42 -2.32
N ARG A 135 9.86 11.20 -1.77
CA ARG A 135 8.70 10.50 -1.22
C ARG A 135 8.05 11.28 -0.08
N ASP A 136 8.84 11.79 0.85
CA ASP A 136 8.36 12.58 1.99
C ASP A 136 7.70 13.88 1.52
N TRP A 137 8.27 14.54 0.52
CA TRP A 137 7.71 15.73 -0.09
C TRP A 137 6.37 15.43 -0.79
N VAL A 138 6.30 14.37 -1.60
CA VAL A 138 5.05 13.95 -2.28
C VAL A 138 3.95 13.67 -1.25
N LEU A 139 4.27 12.98 -0.17
CA LEU A 139 3.32 12.70 0.90
C LEU A 139 2.84 13.98 1.59
N ALA A 140 3.73 14.93 1.84
CA ALA A 140 3.37 16.23 2.43
C ALA A 140 2.42 17.01 1.51
N GLN A 141 2.69 17.06 0.20
CA GLN A 141 1.83 17.71 -0.81
C GLN A 141 0.44 17.06 -0.87
N PHE A 142 0.39 15.72 -0.84
CA PHE A 142 -0.88 14.98 -0.84
C PHE A 142 -1.66 15.19 0.46
N LYS A 143 -1.00 15.16 1.63
CA LYS A 143 -1.63 15.39 2.93
C LYS A 143 -2.20 16.81 3.06
N SER A 144 -1.48 17.81 2.58
CA SER A 144 -1.91 19.23 2.60
C SER A 144 -2.94 19.59 1.53
N SER A 145 -3.31 18.66 0.65
CA SER A 145 -4.20 18.90 -0.50
C SER A 145 -3.67 19.87 -1.55
N GLN A 146 -2.38 20.22 -1.53
CA GLN A 146 -1.75 21.01 -2.59
C GLN A 146 -1.62 20.23 -3.90
N SER A 147 -1.40 18.92 -3.79
CA SER A 147 -1.51 17.96 -4.89
C SER A 147 -2.46 16.84 -4.45
N PRO A 148 -3.77 16.98 -4.69
CA PRO A 148 -4.78 16.05 -4.18
C PRO A 148 -4.80 14.71 -4.92
N ILE A 149 -3.98 14.54 -5.96
CA ILE A 149 -3.90 13.30 -6.75
C ILE A 149 -2.52 12.68 -6.57
N MET A 150 -2.49 11.43 -6.10
CA MET A 150 -1.26 10.67 -5.95
C MET A 150 -1.37 9.32 -6.66
N VAL A 151 -0.37 9.01 -7.50
CA VAL A 151 -0.23 7.72 -8.18
C VAL A 151 0.85 6.92 -7.48
N ALA A 152 0.52 5.74 -6.98
CA ALA A 152 1.39 4.96 -6.13
C ALA A 152 1.46 3.49 -6.57
N THR A 153 2.63 2.87 -6.37
CA THR A 153 2.69 1.41 -6.34
C THR A 153 2.26 0.92 -4.96
N ASP A 154 1.74 -0.30 -4.88
CA ASP A 154 1.30 -0.93 -3.63
C ASP A 154 2.31 -0.81 -2.47
N VAL A 155 3.59 -1.01 -2.77
CA VAL A 155 4.67 -0.94 -1.78
C VAL A 155 4.85 0.47 -1.23
N ALA A 156 4.77 1.47 -2.10
CA ALA A 156 5.02 2.87 -1.73
C ALA A 156 3.84 3.52 -1.01
N ALA A 157 2.63 3.01 -1.22
CA ALA A 157 1.41 3.54 -0.59
C ALA A 157 1.21 3.03 0.85
N ARG A 158 2.05 2.12 1.33
CA ARG A 158 1.95 1.59 2.69
C ARG A 158 2.27 2.64 3.74
N GLY A 159 1.49 2.60 4.81
CA GLY A 159 1.65 3.55 5.92
C GLY A 159 1.09 4.94 5.68
N LEU A 160 0.42 5.19 4.56
CA LEU A 160 -0.20 6.50 4.26
C LEU A 160 -1.24 6.93 5.31
N GLY A 161 -1.87 5.97 5.97
CA GLY A 161 -2.87 6.22 7.03
C GLY A 161 -2.30 6.32 8.44
N LYS A 162 -1.01 6.07 8.65
CA LYS A 162 -0.41 6.21 9.98
C LYS A 162 -0.20 7.70 10.27
N ALA A 163 -0.78 8.20 11.35
CA ALA A 163 -0.41 9.49 11.90
C ALA A 163 1.09 9.50 12.20
N PRO A 164 1.81 10.64 12.05
CA PRO A 164 3.19 10.72 12.49
C PRO A 164 3.25 10.34 13.96
N ALA A 165 4.23 9.50 14.32
CA ALA A 165 4.48 9.17 15.71
C ALA A 165 4.63 10.49 16.49
N PRO A 166 4.04 10.63 17.69
CA PRO A 166 4.27 11.80 18.51
C PRO A 166 5.77 11.90 18.80
N SER A 167 6.32 13.06 18.49
CA SER A 167 7.72 13.44 18.78
C SER A 167 7.98 13.48 20.28
#